data_69f1273bc59d60d1ea533b261ff8e83a
#
_entry.id   69f1273bc59d60d1ea533b261ff8e83a
#
_cell.length_a   1.000
_cell.length_b   1.000
_cell.length_c   1.000
_cell.angle_alpha   90.00
_cell.angle_beta   90.00
_cell.angle_gamma   90.00
#
_symmetry.space_group_name_H-M   'P 1'
#
loop_
_entity.id
_entity.type
_entity.pdbx_description
1 polymer ?
#
loop_
_entity_poly.entity_id
_entity_poly.type
_entity_poly.pdbx_seq_one_letter_code
_entity_poly.pdbx_strand_id
1 'polypeptide(L)'
;MKKKVLFISSTGGHLNELLQLSCLFEKYDYHIITEKDKVNEHLKETYGEKIDFLPYGTRAKLFTYIFKYLYLCIKTVYYYFKLRPKVIVTTGTHTAGPMCILGKIFGSKIIYIETFANTNKKTATGRLIYPIADLFIVQWEEMLKIYPKAVYGGSIY
;
A
#
# COMPACT_ATOMS: atom_id res chain seq x y z
N MET A 1 3.76 10.58 22.09
CA MET A 1 4.41 9.74 21.06
C MET A 1 3.62 9.85 19.75
N LYS A 2 4.31 10.01 18.60
CA LYS A 2 3.66 9.99 17.29
C LYS A 2 3.07 8.59 17.00
N LYS A 3 1.92 8.56 16.32
CA LYS A 3 1.27 7.31 15.92
C LYS A 3 2.09 6.63 14.81
N LYS A 4 2.33 5.32 14.92
CA LYS A 4 3.06 4.53 13.90
C LYS A 4 2.17 4.31 12.69
N VAL A 5 2.61 4.79 11.52
CA VAL A 5 1.90 4.66 10.24
C VAL A 5 2.80 3.99 9.22
N LEU A 6 2.32 2.92 8.64
CA LEU A 6 2.99 2.25 7.54
C LEU A 6 2.37 2.70 6.22
N PHE A 7 3.18 3.23 5.32
CA PHE A 7 2.85 3.53 3.94
C PHE A 7 3.36 2.42 3.04
N ILE A 8 2.49 1.73 2.31
CA ILE A 8 2.88 0.58 1.50
C ILE A 8 2.24 0.61 0.12
N SER A 9 3.04 0.40 -0.93
CA SER A 9 2.56 0.24 -2.30
C SER A 9 3.52 -0.62 -3.13
N SER A 10 3.05 -1.08 -4.29
CA SER A 10 3.96 -1.56 -5.33
C SER A 10 4.74 -0.40 -5.95
N THR A 11 5.76 -0.71 -6.75
CA THR A 11 6.52 0.29 -7.52
C THR A 11 5.68 0.99 -8.62
N GLY A 12 6.25 1.99 -9.26
CA GLY A 12 5.64 2.73 -10.38
C GLY A 12 4.59 3.75 -9.93
N GLY A 13 3.49 3.87 -10.70
CA GLY A 13 2.44 4.86 -10.45
C GLY A 13 1.87 4.83 -9.04
N HIS A 14 1.66 3.64 -8.48
CA HIS A 14 1.16 3.48 -7.10
C HIS A 14 2.13 4.05 -6.05
N LEU A 15 3.44 3.88 -6.26
CA LEU A 15 4.43 4.48 -5.37
C LEU A 15 4.43 6.01 -5.52
N ASN A 16 4.33 6.51 -6.74
CA ASN A 16 4.25 7.95 -6.98
C ASN A 16 3.02 8.57 -6.31
N GLU A 17 1.86 7.92 -6.41
CA GLU A 17 0.65 8.31 -5.67
C GLU A 17 0.88 8.31 -4.16
N LEU A 18 1.50 7.26 -3.62
CA LEU A 18 1.77 7.15 -2.19
C LEU A 18 2.69 8.28 -1.69
N LEU A 19 3.71 8.64 -2.46
CA LEU A 19 4.67 9.69 -2.11
C LEU A 19 4.09 11.09 -2.15
N GLN A 20 2.97 11.33 -2.86
CA GLN A 20 2.22 12.59 -2.76
C GLN A 20 1.70 12.84 -1.34
N LEU A 21 1.58 11.81 -0.53
CA LEU A 21 1.19 11.91 0.88
C LEU A 21 2.37 12.28 1.80
N SER A 22 3.53 12.67 1.26
CA SER A 22 4.74 13.01 2.05
C SER A 22 4.53 14.12 3.08
N CYS A 23 3.58 15.02 2.86
CA CYS A 23 3.17 16.03 3.84
C CYS A 23 2.67 15.43 5.19
N LEU A 24 2.29 14.15 5.19
CA LEU A 24 1.89 13.41 6.39
C LEU A 24 3.08 12.83 7.15
N PHE A 25 4.25 12.67 6.50
CA PHE A 25 5.38 11.95 7.10
C PHE A 25 5.91 12.66 8.35
N GLU A 26 5.93 13.98 8.36
CA GLU A 26 6.37 14.75 9.54
C GLU A 26 5.40 14.64 10.72
N LYS A 27 4.11 14.38 10.45
CA LYS A 27 3.05 14.31 11.47
C LYS A 27 3.06 13.01 12.24
N TYR A 28 3.60 11.91 11.64
CA TYR A 28 3.54 10.56 12.17
C TYR A 28 4.94 9.94 12.34
N ASP A 29 5.02 8.86 13.13
CA ASP A 29 6.16 7.95 13.10
C ASP A 29 5.94 6.99 11.91
N TYR A 30 6.40 7.44 10.73
CA TYR A 30 6.14 6.76 9.48
C TYR A 30 7.21 5.76 9.12
N HIS A 31 6.81 4.78 8.32
CA HIS A 31 7.69 3.87 7.60
C HIS A 31 7.12 3.60 6.22
N ILE A 32 7.97 3.48 5.21
CA ILE A 32 7.58 3.21 3.83
C ILE A 32 8.00 1.78 3.47
N ILE A 33 7.12 1.02 2.82
CA ILE A 33 7.47 -0.26 2.21
C ILE A 33 7.02 -0.26 0.76
N THR A 34 7.93 -0.59 -0.15
CA THR A 34 7.65 -0.75 -1.57
C THR A 34 8.41 -1.94 -2.16
N GLU A 35 8.18 -2.27 -3.41
CA GLU A 35 8.95 -3.30 -4.10
C GLU A 35 10.32 -2.77 -4.51
N LYS A 36 11.33 -3.63 -4.46
CA LYS A 36 12.68 -3.30 -4.91
C LYS A 36 12.74 -3.26 -6.44
N ASP A 37 12.97 -2.08 -7.00
CA ASP A 37 13.18 -1.88 -8.43
C ASP A 37 14.36 -0.93 -8.62
N LYS A 38 15.09 -1.06 -9.74
CA LYS A 38 16.19 -0.17 -10.11
C LYS A 38 15.79 1.31 -10.12
N VAL A 39 14.54 1.59 -10.48
CA VAL A 39 14.00 2.95 -10.57
C VAL A 39 13.83 3.60 -9.20
N ASN A 40 13.60 2.82 -8.13
CA ASN A 40 13.29 3.35 -6.81
C ASN A 40 14.36 3.07 -5.73
N GLU A 41 15.48 2.46 -6.09
CA GLU A 41 16.58 2.20 -5.15
C GLU A 41 17.15 3.49 -4.52
N HIS A 42 17.15 4.59 -5.28
CA HIS A 42 17.60 5.90 -4.80
C HIS A 42 16.77 6.44 -3.61
N LEU A 43 15.54 5.95 -3.42
CA LEU A 43 14.70 6.35 -2.28
C LEU A 43 15.32 5.95 -0.93
N LYS A 44 16.24 4.98 -0.93
CA LYS A 44 17.00 4.63 0.28
C LYS A 44 17.90 5.78 0.73
N GLU A 45 18.45 6.56 -0.19
CA GLU A 45 19.24 7.75 0.10
C GLU A 45 18.38 8.86 0.69
N THR A 46 17.16 9.02 0.16
CA THR A 46 16.20 10.05 0.61
C THR A 46 15.59 9.75 1.97
N TYR A 47 15.13 8.50 2.18
CA TYR A 47 14.35 8.11 3.37
C TYR A 47 15.15 7.32 4.41
N GLY A 48 16.40 6.95 4.14
CA GLY A 48 17.27 6.26 5.08
C GLY A 48 16.65 4.99 5.66
N GLU A 49 16.63 4.92 6.99
CA GLU A 49 16.04 3.79 7.72
C GLU A 49 14.49 3.78 7.75
N LYS A 50 13.86 4.80 7.18
CA LYS A 50 12.37 4.89 7.11
C LYS A 50 11.78 4.21 5.88
N ILE A 51 12.60 3.56 5.04
CA ILE A 51 12.13 2.78 3.89
C ILE A 51 12.75 1.40 3.85
N ASP A 52 11.93 0.40 3.57
CA ASP A 52 12.33 -0.99 3.31
C ASP A 52 11.73 -1.50 1.99
N PHE A 53 12.36 -2.52 1.42
CA PHE A 53 11.99 -3.06 0.13
C PHE A 53 11.56 -4.53 0.22
N LEU A 54 10.41 -4.82 -0.42
CA LEU A 54 9.93 -6.17 -0.68
C LEU A 54 10.43 -6.67 -2.04
N PRO A 55 10.48 -7.98 -2.28
CA PRO A 55 10.89 -8.52 -3.56
C PRO A 55 9.91 -8.10 -4.67
N TYR A 56 10.44 -7.63 -5.79
CA TYR A 56 9.65 -7.33 -6.98
C TYR A 56 9.08 -8.60 -7.60
N GLY A 57 7.78 -8.62 -7.82
CA GLY A 57 7.05 -9.73 -8.42
C GLY A 57 6.39 -9.36 -9.74
N THR A 58 6.80 -9.99 -10.86
CA THR A 58 6.09 -9.89 -12.14
C THR A 58 5.40 -11.20 -12.47
N ARG A 59 4.19 -11.14 -13.01
CA ARG A 59 3.42 -12.33 -13.44
C ARG A 59 3.93 -12.97 -14.74
N ALA A 60 4.98 -12.43 -15.35
CA ALA A 60 5.51 -12.92 -16.62
C ALA A 60 5.96 -14.40 -16.60
N LYS A 61 6.36 -14.90 -15.41
CA LYS A 61 6.70 -16.33 -15.21
C LYS A 61 5.96 -16.85 -13.97
N LEU A 62 4.84 -17.53 -14.17
CA LEU A 62 3.92 -17.94 -13.11
C LEU A 62 4.59 -18.77 -12.00
N PHE A 63 5.47 -19.70 -12.36
CA PHE A 63 6.15 -20.56 -11.40
C PHE A 63 7.07 -19.78 -10.46
N THR A 64 7.92 -18.90 -11.02
CA THR A 64 8.80 -18.03 -10.23
C THR A 64 8.02 -16.97 -9.46
N TYR A 65 6.86 -16.54 -9.97
CA TYR A 65 5.98 -15.61 -9.28
C TYR A 65 5.43 -16.18 -7.97
N ILE A 66 5.02 -17.46 -7.95
CA ILE A 66 4.48 -18.12 -6.74
C ILE A 66 5.53 -18.12 -5.62
N PHE A 67 6.77 -18.50 -5.91
CA PHE A 67 7.86 -18.49 -4.91
C PHE A 67 8.20 -17.09 -4.43
N LYS A 68 8.25 -16.12 -5.35
CA LYS A 68 8.48 -14.71 -4.99
C LYS A 68 7.34 -14.15 -4.14
N TYR A 69 6.11 -14.52 -4.45
CA TYR A 69 4.95 -14.08 -3.68
C TYR A 69 4.91 -14.71 -2.27
N LEU A 70 5.28 -15.98 -2.15
CA LEU A 70 5.43 -16.64 -0.85
C LEU A 70 6.52 -15.94 -0.01
N TYR A 71 7.67 -15.64 -0.62
CA TYR A 71 8.74 -14.90 0.04
C TYR A 71 8.30 -13.48 0.44
N LEU A 72 7.53 -12.81 -0.41
CA LEU A 72 6.89 -11.51 -0.09
C LEU A 72 5.98 -11.63 1.14
N CYS A 73 5.16 -12.67 1.22
CA CYS A 73 4.30 -12.91 2.39
C CYS A 73 5.12 -13.13 3.67
N ILE A 74 6.19 -13.92 3.61
CA ILE A 74 7.09 -14.12 4.77
C ILE A 74 7.72 -12.81 5.22
N LYS A 75 8.26 -12.02 4.27
CA LYS A 75 8.80 -10.69 4.58
C LYS A 75 7.75 -9.72 5.13
N THR A 76 6.52 -9.80 4.62
CA THR A 76 5.40 -9.00 5.12
C THR A 76 5.13 -9.29 6.59
N VAL A 77 5.10 -10.57 6.99
CA VAL A 77 4.94 -10.98 8.39
C VAL A 77 6.09 -10.42 9.25
N TYR A 78 7.33 -10.57 8.79
CA TYR A 78 8.50 -10.02 9.49
C TYR A 78 8.38 -8.50 9.71
N TYR A 79 8.09 -7.74 8.65
CA TYR A 79 7.97 -6.28 8.76
C TYR A 79 6.78 -5.85 9.61
N TYR A 80 5.67 -6.55 9.54
CA TYR A 80 4.51 -6.24 10.37
C TYR A 80 4.86 -6.30 11.86
N PHE A 81 5.49 -7.40 12.31
CA PHE A 81 5.86 -7.56 13.72
C PHE A 81 7.03 -6.67 14.15
N LYS A 82 7.96 -6.36 13.24
CA LYS A 82 9.05 -5.40 13.48
C LYS A 82 8.50 -3.98 13.70
N LEU A 83 7.61 -3.53 12.82
CA LEU A 83 7.12 -2.15 12.80
C LEU A 83 5.91 -1.94 13.72
N ARG A 84 5.04 -2.93 13.84
CA ARG A 84 3.79 -2.89 14.61
C ARG A 84 2.97 -1.63 14.30
N PRO A 85 2.57 -1.41 13.04
CA PRO A 85 1.88 -0.21 12.65
C PRO A 85 0.47 -0.15 13.27
N LYS A 86 0.06 1.04 13.70
CA LYS A 86 -1.31 1.29 14.14
C LYS A 86 -2.24 1.62 12.98
N VAL A 87 -1.67 2.15 11.90
CA VAL A 87 -2.38 2.47 10.66
C VAL A 87 -1.54 2.00 9.48
N ILE A 88 -2.19 1.44 8.48
CA ILE A 88 -1.59 1.07 7.20
C ILE A 88 -2.31 1.88 6.13
N VAL A 89 -1.54 2.66 5.35
CA VAL A 89 -2.01 3.45 4.22
C VAL A 89 -1.46 2.85 2.94
N THR A 90 -2.31 2.63 1.95
CA THR A 90 -1.87 2.05 0.68
C THR A 90 -2.64 2.61 -0.51
N THR A 91 -1.93 2.75 -1.63
CA THR A 91 -2.47 3.01 -2.97
C THR A 91 -2.56 1.72 -3.84
N GLY A 92 -2.30 0.55 -3.24
CA GLY A 92 -2.30 -0.75 -3.93
C GLY A 92 -0.86 -1.18 -4.28
N THR A 93 -0.57 -2.21 -5.00
CA THR A 93 -1.42 -3.26 -5.57
C THR A 93 -1.30 -4.59 -4.79
N HIS A 94 -0.90 -5.69 -5.47
CA HIS A 94 -0.79 -7.03 -4.86
C HIS A 94 0.18 -7.10 -3.66
N THR A 95 1.22 -6.26 -3.64
CA THR A 95 2.21 -6.15 -2.57
C THR A 95 1.58 -5.71 -1.24
N ALA A 96 0.58 -4.83 -1.30
CA ALA A 96 -0.09 -4.31 -0.11
C ALA A 96 -1.13 -5.29 0.47
N GLY A 97 -1.67 -6.20 -0.35
CA GLY A 97 -2.74 -7.12 0.06
C GLY A 97 -2.42 -7.91 1.34
N PRO A 98 -1.33 -8.68 1.38
CA PRO A 98 -0.95 -9.45 2.58
C PRO A 98 -0.75 -8.58 3.82
N MET A 99 -0.15 -7.39 3.67
CA MET A 99 0.07 -6.46 4.78
C MET A 99 -1.25 -5.92 5.34
N CYS A 100 -2.21 -5.57 4.48
CA CYS A 100 -3.52 -5.10 4.92
C CYS A 100 -4.32 -6.19 5.63
N ILE A 101 -4.31 -7.43 5.12
CA ILE A 101 -4.98 -8.56 5.76
C ILE A 101 -4.37 -8.82 7.14
N LEU A 102 -3.05 -8.91 7.22
CA LEU A 102 -2.34 -9.12 8.49
C LEU A 102 -2.63 -7.98 9.47
N GLY A 103 -2.56 -6.74 8.98
CA GLY A 103 -2.88 -5.55 9.77
C GLY A 103 -4.29 -5.58 10.34
N LYS A 104 -5.28 -5.98 9.55
CA LYS A 104 -6.67 -6.10 10.00
C LYS A 104 -6.83 -7.15 11.10
N ILE A 105 -6.18 -8.32 10.93
CA ILE A 105 -6.19 -9.40 11.93
C ILE A 105 -5.62 -8.93 13.27
N PHE A 106 -4.53 -8.15 13.24
CA PHE A 106 -3.83 -7.68 14.44
C PHE A 106 -4.24 -6.25 14.89
N GLY A 107 -5.34 -5.73 14.38
CA GLY A 107 -5.98 -4.51 14.89
C GLY A 107 -5.40 -3.19 14.37
N SER A 108 -4.62 -3.22 13.28
CA SER A 108 -4.25 -1.98 12.57
C SER A 108 -5.45 -1.43 11.80
N LYS A 109 -5.54 -0.11 11.70
CA LYS A 109 -6.50 0.56 10.83
C LYS A 109 -6.01 0.56 9.39
N ILE A 110 -6.87 0.20 8.44
CA ILE A 110 -6.56 0.10 7.02
C ILE A 110 -7.16 1.27 6.27
N ILE A 111 -6.32 2.08 5.64
CA ILE A 111 -6.71 3.16 4.74
C ILE A 111 -6.25 2.78 3.34
N TYR A 112 -7.21 2.56 2.46
CA TYR A 112 -6.94 2.25 1.05
C TYR A 112 -7.34 3.44 0.18
N ILE A 113 -6.46 3.83 -0.72
CA ILE A 113 -6.71 4.86 -1.72
C ILE A 113 -6.70 4.15 -3.09
N GLU A 114 -7.84 4.16 -3.77
CA GLU A 114 -7.92 3.59 -5.12
C GLU A 114 -7.12 4.45 -6.09
N THR A 115 -6.40 3.81 -7.01
CA THR A 115 -5.50 4.52 -7.93
C THR A 115 -6.26 5.50 -8.82
N PHE A 116 -5.65 6.64 -9.08
CA PHE A 116 -6.16 7.66 -10.02
C PHE A 116 -6.36 7.11 -11.43
N ALA A 117 -5.53 6.14 -11.85
CA ALA A 117 -5.64 5.51 -13.17
C ALA A 117 -6.90 4.66 -13.37
N ASN A 118 -7.69 4.41 -12.30
CA ASN A 118 -8.87 3.57 -12.34
C ASN A 118 -10.15 4.38 -12.17
N THR A 119 -10.94 4.48 -13.24
CA THR A 119 -12.12 5.35 -13.29
C THR A 119 -13.45 4.60 -13.35
N ASN A 120 -13.47 3.29 -13.69
CA ASN A 120 -14.72 2.63 -14.08
C ASN A 120 -14.87 1.15 -13.68
N LYS A 121 -13.94 0.57 -12.91
CA LYS A 121 -14.01 -0.84 -12.51
C LYS A 121 -13.33 -1.09 -11.17
N LYS A 122 -13.66 -2.21 -10.52
CA LYS A 122 -12.96 -2.66 -9.33
C LYS A 122 -11.60 -3.25 -9.69
N THR A 123 -10.53 -2.74 -9.12
CA THR A 123 -9.21 -3.39 -9.19
C THR A 123 -9.22 -4.69 -8.38
N ALA A 124 -8.30 -5.62 -8.67
CA ALA A 124 -8.20 -6.87 -7.92
C ALA A 124 -7.89 -6.60 -6.43
N THR A 125 -6.97 -5.68 -6.16
CA THR A 125 -6.62 -5.29 -4.79
C THR A 125 -7.75 -4.53 -4.12
N GLY A 126 -8.41 -3.61 -4.84
CA GLY A 126 -9.59 -2.91 -4.35
C GLY A 126 -10.71 -3.87 -3.93
N ARG A 127 -11.00 -4.91 -4.72
CA ARG A 127 -11.99 -5.95 -4.34
C ARG A 127 -11.61 -6.67 -3.05
N LEU A 128 -10.33 -6.99 -2.88
CA LEU A 128 -9.83 -7.71 -1.71
C LEU A 128 -9.88 -6.84 -0.44
N ILE A 129 -9.51 -5.56 -0.56
CA ILE A 129 -9.32 -4.69 0.60
C ILE A 129 -10.59 -3.93 0.97
N TYR A 130 -11.48 -3.64 0.03
CA TYR A 130 -12.72 -2.90 0.26
C TYR A 130 -13.55 -3.40 1.46
N PRO A 131 -13.79 -4.72 1.63
CA PRO A 131 -14.59 -5.22 2.75
C PRO A 131 -13.90 -5.09 4.12
N ILE A 132 -12.58 -4.94 4.16
CA ILE A 132 -11.78 -4.88 5.40
C ILE A 132 -11.22 -3.49 5.70
N ALA A 133 -11.26 -2.57 4.74
CA ALA A 133 -10.77 -1.20 4.92
C ALA A 133 -11.60 -0.46 5.98
N ASP A 134 -10.92 0.25 6.87
CA ASP A 134 -11.57 1.18 7.81
C ASP A 134 -11.89 2.52 7.12
N LEU A 135 -11.12 2.88 6.11
CA LEU A 135 -11.37 4.00 5.22
C LEU A 135 -10.95 3.61 3.80
N PHE A 136 -11.88 3.71 2.86
CA PHE A 136 -11.64 3.48 1.44
C PHE A 136 -11.89 4.79 0.69
N ILE A 137 -10.84 5.32 0.05
CA ILE A 137 -10.88 6.59 -0.65
C ILE A 137 -10.84 6.33 -2.15
N VAL A 138 -11.69 7.04 -2.88
CA VAL A 138 -11.67 7.07 -4.35
C VAL A 138 -11.33 8.47 -4.83
N GLN A 139 -10.60 8.55 -5.95
CA GLN A 139 -10.13 9.81 -6.52
C GLN A 139 -11.05 10.35 -7.64
N TRP A 140 -12.05 9.54 -8.04
CA TRP A 140 -13.07 9.90 -9.01
C TRP A 140 -14.46 9.70 -8.40
N GLU A 141 -15.33 10.67 -8.57
CA GLU A 141 -16.67 10.65 -8.00
C GLU A 141 -17.50 9.48 -8.55
N GLU A 142 -17.30 9.15 -9.84
CA GLU A 142 -17.96 8.01 -10.49
C GLU A 142 -17.68 6.68 -9.81
N MET A 143 -16.53 6.55 -9.15
CA MET A 143 -16.16 5.34 -8.41
C MET A 143 -17.03 5.09 -7.17
N LEU A 144 -17.77 6.07 -6.68
CA LEU A 144 -18.75 5.87 -5.61
C LEU A 144 -19.88 4.93 -6.03
N LYS A 145 -20.25 4.87 -7.33
CA LYS A 145 -21.20 3.90 -7.88
C LYS A 145 -20.68 2.47 -7.79
N ILE A 146 -19.34 2.31 -7.82
CA ILE A 146 -18.64 1.02 -7.81
C ILE A 146 -18.30 0.59 -6.39
N TYR A 147 -17.95 1.55 -5.53
CA TYR A 147 -17.62 1.39 -4.12
C TYR A 147 -18.54 2.28 -3.24
N PRO A 148 -19.79 1.88 -3.00
CA PRO A 148 -20.78 2.75 -2.34
C PRO A 148 -20.44 3.21 -0.91
N LYS A 149 -19.54 2.49 -0.22
CA LYS A 149 -19.05 2.87 1.13
C LYS A 149 -17.73 3.64 1.09
N ALA A 150 -17.22 3.94 -0.09
CA ALA A 150 -16.02 4.74 -0.23
C ALA A 150 -16.29 6.23 0.01
N VAL A 151 -15.23 6.96 0.29
CA VAL A 151 -15.26 8.43 0.39
C VAL A 151 -14.58 9.01 -0.84
N TYR A 152 -15.19 9.98 -1.47
CA TYR A 152 -14.54 10.77 -2.51
C TYR A 152 -13.55 11.73 -1.87
N GLY A 153 -12.27 11.58 -2.18
CA GLY A 153 -11.18 12.40 -1.64
C GLY A 153 -10.61 13.41 -2.63
N GLY A 154 -11.07 13.39 -3.87
CA GLY A 154 -10.43 14.15 -4.95
C GLY A 154 -9.10 13.52 -5.39
N SER A 155 -8.38 14.21 -6.28
CA SER A 155 -7.05 13.79 -6.72
C SER A 155 -6.00 14.07 -5.64
N ILE A 156 -5.04 13.14 -5.49
CA ILE A 156 -3.86 13.33 -4.63
C ILE A 156 -2.67 13.92 -5.40
N TYR A 157 -2.83 14.20 -6.69
CA TYR A 157 -1.86 14.91 -7.54
C TYR A 157 -2.08 16.41 -7.52
#